data_d6499bcd3179e3f251d47815b5f35d31
#
_entry.id   d6499bcd3179e3f251d47815b5f35d31
#
_cell.length_a   1.000
_cell.length_b   1.000
_cell.length_c   1.000
_cell.angle_alpha   90.00
_cell.angle_beta   90.00
_cell.angle_gamma   90.00
#
_symmetry.space_group_name_H-M   'P 1'
#
loop_
_entity.id
_entity.type
_entity.pdbx_description
1 polymer ?
#
loop_
_entity_poly.entity_id
_entity_poly.type
_entity_poly.pdbx_seq_one_letter_code
_entity_poly.pdbx_strand_id
1 'polypeptide(L)'
;MDWSPNHEAFQSAGVPLRSSAPQMAFSQGHELEPRGATAVAITPGWLRSEMMLDNFGVSEDHWRDALDPDRVVGRPTAPQGFARSESPRYIGRAVVALASDHDRARWNQQSVSSAQLAREYGFTDIDGTQPNSWSAH
;
A
#
# COMPACT_ATOMS: atom_id res chain seq x y z
N MET A 1 -23.37 2.23 -15.85
CA MET A 1 -22.51 1.94 -14.72
C MET A 1 -21.97 3.26 -14.19
N ASP A 2 -22.40 3.63 -13.00
CA ASP A 2 -21.92 4.85 -12.37
C ASP A 2 -20.47 4.65 -11.94
N TRP A 3 -19.62 5.40 -12.57
CA TRP A 3 -18.19 5.40 -12.23
C TRP A 3 -17.91 6.39 -11.13
N SER A 4 -17.12 5.99 -10.16
CA SER A 4 -16.60 6.95 -9.21
C SER A 4 -15.75 8.00 -9.93
N PRO A 5 -15.66 9.22 -9.41
CA PRO A 5 -14.72 10.22 -9.94
C PRO A 5 -13.28 9.70 -10.03
N ASN A 6 -12.94 8.78 -9.13
CA ASN A 6 -11.64 8.12 -9.15
C ASN A 6 -11.44 7.23 -10.38
N HIS A 7 -12.49 6.60 -10.86
CA HIS A 7 -12.40 5.75 -12.04
C HIS A 7 -12.18 6.57 -13.31
N GLU A 8 -12.88 7.68 -13.45
CA GLU A 8 -12.71 8.57 -14.60
C GLU A 8 -11.33 9.22 -14.60
N ALA A 9 -10.87 9.67 -13.44
CA ALA A 9 -9.53 10.19 -13.28
C ALA A 9 -8.46 9.14 -13.59
N PHE A 10 -8.72 7.90 -13.21
CA PHE A 10 -7.84 6.76 -13.46
C PHE A 10 -7.75 6.45 -14.95
N GLN A 11 -8.88 6.49 -15.66
CA GLN A 11 -8.91 6.31 -17.13
C GLN A 11 -8.23 7.45 -17.86
N SER A 12 -8.48 8.68 -17.45
CA SER A 12 -7.88 9.86 -18.08
C SER A 12 -6.37 9.93 -17.88
N ALA A 13 -5.85 9.33 -16.84
CA ALA A 13 -4.42 9.21 -16.58
C ALA A 13 -3.75 8.11 -17.44
N GLY A 14 -4.49 7.41 -18.28
CA GLY A 14 -3.95 6.35 -19.13
C GLY A 14 -3.54 5.10 -18.36
N VAL A 15 -4.01 4.92 -17.15
CA VAL A 15 -3.72 3.72 -16.35
C VAL A 15 -4.49 2.54 -16.95
N PRO A 16 -3.80 1.40 -17.19
CA PRO A 16 -4.47 0.25 -17.80
C PRO A 16 -5.60 -0.26 -16.90
N LEU A 17 -6.74 -0.60 -17.52
CA LEU A 17 -7.90 -1.19 -16.85
C LEU A 17 -7.63 -2.53 -16.15
N ARG A 18 -6.37 -2.98 -16.12
CA ARG A 18 -5.96 -4.22 -15.45
C ARG A 18 -5.99 -4.12 -13.93
N SER A 19 -5.97 -2.91 -13.39
CA SER A 19 -6.05 -2.71 -11.95
C SER A 19 -7.50 -2.88 -11.51
N SER A 20 -7.92 -4.14 -11.39
CA SER A 20 -9.31 -4.48 -11.09
C SER A 20 -9.69 -4.25 -9.62
N ALA A 21 -8.71 -4.16 -8.70
CA ALA A 21 -9.00 -4.05 -7.27
C ALA A 21 -9.82 -2.78 -6.90
N PRO A 22 -9.48 -1.57 -7.37
CA PRO A 22 -10.32 -0.40 -7.12
C PRO A 22 -11.71 -0.52 -7.71
N GLN A 23 -11.83 -1.09 -8.92
CA GLN A 23 -13.12 -1.32 -9.58
C GLN A 23 -13.96 -2.35 -8.83
N MET A 24 -13.33 -3.41 -8.34
CA MET A 24 -14.00 -4.43 -7.53
C MET A 24 -14.49 -3.84 -6.22
N ALA A 25 -13.68 -3.05 -5.53
CA ALA A 25 -14.09 -2.39 -4.29
C ALA A 25 -15.27 -1.45 -4.52
N PHE A 26 -15.25 -0.71 -5.63
CA PHE A 26 -16.37 0.17 -5.98
C PHE A 26 -17.65 -0.60 -6.21
N SER A 27 -17.61 -1.65 -7.03
CA SER A 27 -18.79 -2.46 -7.35
C SER A 27 -19.31 -3.23 -6.15
N GLN A 28 -18.42 -3.89 -5.43
CA GLN A 28 -18.77 -4.67 -4.24
C GLN A 28 -19.32 -3.78 -3.13
N GLY A 29 -18.72 -2.60 -2.93
CA GLY A 29 -19.16 -1.65 -1.95
C GLY A 29 -20.56 -1.15 -2.22
N HIS A 30 -20.89 -0.92 -3.49
CA HIS A 30 -22.25 -0.54 -3.88
C HIS A 30 -23.27 -1.64 -3.57
N GLU A 31 -22.94 -2.89 -3.88
CA GLU A 31 -23.81 -4.03 -3.61
C GLU A 31 -23.98 -4.34 -2.13
N LEU A 32 -22.92 -4.12 -1.35
CA LEU A 32 -22.86 -4.49 0.07
C LEU A 32 -23.38 -3.38 1.00
N GLU A 33 -23.39 -2.14 0.54
CA GLU A 33 -23.81 -1.00 1.36
C GLU A 33 -25.17 -1.21 2.03
N PRO A 34 -26.22 -1.68 1.32
CA PRO A 34 -27.51 -1.92 1.95
C PRO A 34 -27.50 -3.00 3.03
N ARG A 35 -26.45 -3.82 3.07
CA ARG A 35 -26.25 -4.89 4.07
C ARG A 35 -25.34 -4.48 5.19
N GLY A 36 -24.88 -3.23 5.21
CA GLY A 36 -23.97 -2.72 6.23
C GLY A 36 -22.53 -3.23 6.11
N ALA A 37 -22.14 -3.76 4.94
CA ALA A 37 -20.78 -4.23 4.71
C ALA A 37 -19.98 -3.20 3.89
N THR A 38 -18.66 -3.29 3.98
CA THR A 38 -17.72 -2.33 3.38
C THR A 38 -16.71 -3.05 2.51
N ALA A 39 -16.46 -2.51 1.32
CA ALA A 39 -15.42 -2.98 0.43
C ALA A 39 -14.42 -1.85 0.16
N VAL A 40 -13.15 -2.12 0.41
CA VAL A 40 -12.04 -1.16 0.26
C VAL A 40 -10.89 -1.84 -0.46
N ALA A 41 -10.30 -1.17 -1.44
CA ALA A 41 -9.05 -1.59 -2.04
C ALA A 41 -7.89 -0.93 -1.30
N ILE A 42 -6.95 -1.73 -0.78
CA ILE A 42 -5.78 -1.24 -0.08
C ILE A 42 -4.54 -1.56 -0.90
N THR A 43 -3.72 -0.55 -1.16
CA THR A 43 -2.50 -0.68 -1.95
C THR A 43 -1.28 -0.41 -1.06
N PRO A 44 -0.32 -1.34 -0.99
CA PRO A 44 0.95 -1.05 -0.34
C PRO A 44 1.80 -0.12 -1.21
N GLY A 45 2.80 0.49 -0.61
CA GLY A 45 3.89 1.10 -1.34
C GLY A 45 4.86 0.03 -1.86
N TRP A 46 6.14 0.38 -1.95
CA TRP A 46 7.15 -0.62 -2.31
C TRP A 46 7.30 -1.63 -1.18
N LEU A 47 6.81 -2.83 -1.43
CA LEU A 47 6.77 -3.89 -0.43
C LEU A 47 8.10 -4.64 -0.37
N ARG A 48 8.70 -4.72 0.82
CA ARG A 48 9.86 -5.56 1.07
C ARG A 48 9.41 -7.02 1.24
N SER A 49 9.09 -7.66 0.13
CA SER A 49 8.81 -9.10 0.11
C SER A 49 10.10 -9.91 0.26
N GLU A 50 9.97 -11.19 0.55
CA GLU A 50 11.12 -12.09 0.57
C GLU A 50 11.91 -12.03 -0.74
N MET A 51 11.19 -12.01 -1.87
CA MET A 51 11.83 -11.90 -3.18
C MET A 51 12.64 -10.61 -3.32
N MET A 52 12.12 -9.47 -2.85
CA MET A 52 12.85 -8.20 -2.88
C MET A 52 14.10 -8.25 -2.01
N LEU A 53 13.96 -8.77 -0.81
CA LEU A 53 15.10 -8.91 0.10
C LEU A 53 16.18 -9.82 -0.48
N ASP A 54 15.78 -10.94 -1.08
CA ASP A 54 16.70 -11.86 -1.75
C ASP A 54 17.40 -11.23 -2.95
N ASN A 55 16.68 -10.44 -3.75
CA ASN A 55 17.28 -9.73 -4.89
C ASN A 55 18.43 -8.83 -4.48
N PHE A 56 18.29 -8.16 -3.34
CA PHE A 56 19.34 -7.28 -2.82
C PHE A 56 20.27 -7.97 -1.83
N GLY A 57 20.04 -9.25 -1.52
CA GLY A 57 20.89 -10.01 -0.62
C GLY A 57 20.89 -9.48 0.81
N VAL A 58 19.74 -9.04 1.31
CA VAL A 58 19.56 -8.49 2.64
C VAL A 58 18.43 -9.20 3.38
N SER A 59 18.40 -9.04 4.70
CA SER A 59 17.29 -9.47 5.56
C SER A 59 16.43 -8.27 5.95
N GLU A 60 15.25 -8.52 6.49
CA GLU A 60 14.39 -7.44 7.00
C GLU A 60 15.08 -6.64 8.11
N ASP A 61 15.88 -7.26 8.94
CA ASP A 61 16.61 -6.57 10.03
C ASP A 61 17.71 -5.64 9.52
N HIS A 62 18.22 -5.88 8.31
CA HIS A 62 19.34 -5.16 7.71
C HIS A 62 19.03 -4.66 6.30
N TRP A 63 17.78 -4.43 5.99
CA TRP A 63 17.36 -4.08 4.64
C TRP A 63 17.99 -2.79 4.11
N ARG A 64 18.31 -1.84 5.01
CA ARG A 64 18.93 -0.58 4.62
C ARG A 64 20.34 -0.75 4.08
N ASP A 65 20.99 -1.86 4.37
CA ASP A 65 22.30 -2.16 3.79
C ASP A 65 22.25 -2.26 2.27
N ALA A 66 21.08 -2.58 1.71
CA ALA A 66 20.87 -2.59 0.27
C ALA A 66 21.06 -1.21 -0.40
N LEU A 67 20.94 -0.14 0.35
CA LEU A 67 21.10 1.24 -0.13
C LEU A 67 22.56 1.70 -0.15
N ASP A 68 23.47 0.96 0.51
CA ASP A 68 24.88 1.31 0.56
C ASP A 68 25.57 0.95 -0.76
N PRO A 69 26.07 1.94 -1.52
CA PRO A 69 26.75 1.68 -2.79
C PRO A 69 28.11 0.98 -2.62
N ASP A 70 28.72 1.08 -1.44
CA ASP A 70 30.03 0.53 -1.14
C ASP A 70 30.00 -0.89 -0.58
N ARG A 71 28.81 -1.47 -0.40
CA ARG A 71 28.69 -2.83 0.09
C ARG A 71 29.26 -3.86 -0.88
N VAL A 72 29.94 -4.86 -0.35
CA VAL A 72 30.63 -5.90 -1.12
C VAL A 72 29.86 -7.23 -0.98
N VAL A 73 28.80 -7.39 -1.76
CA VAL A 73 27.99 -8.62 -1.72
C VAL A 73 27.67 -9.20 -3.09
N GLY A 74 28.23 -8.66 -4.18
CA GLY A 74 27.92 -9.15 -5.53
C GLY A 74 26.45 -9.01 -5.94
N ARG A 75 25.71 -8.14 -5.27
CA ARG A 75 24.31 -7.87 -5.52
C ARG A 75 24.11 -6.41 -5.92
N PRO A 76 23.08 -6.08 -6.69
CA PRO A 76 22.84 -4.70 -7.07
C PRO A 76 22.51 -3.84 -5.84
N THR A 77 22.93 -2.57 -5.89
CA THR A 77 22.50 -1.56 -4.93
C THR A 77 21.05 -1.21 -5.21
N ALA A 78 20.23 -1.12 -4.15
CA ALA A 78 18.84 -0.74 -4.30
C ALA A 78 18.70 0.74 -4.72
N PRO A 79 17.72 1.07 -5.55
CA PRO A 79 17.45 2.47 -5.87
C PRO A 79 16.98 3.25 -4.65
N GLN A 80 17.15 4.57 -4.69
CA GLN A 80 16.84 5.46 -3.56
C GLN A 80 15.39 5.32 -3.05
N GLY A 81 14.45 5.03 -3.93
CA GLY A 81 13.06 4.80 -3.56
C GLY A 81 12.87 3.65 -2.57
N PHE A 82 13.81 2.71 -2.52
CA PHE A 82 13.78 1.60 -1.56
C PHE A 82 13.87 2.07 -0.11
N ALA A 83 14.42 3.24 0.13
CA ALA A 83 14.44 3.85 1.47
C ALA A 83 13.05 4.09 2.05
N ARG A 84 12.03 4.20 1.19
CA ARG A 84 10.63 4.39 1.57
C ARG A 84 9.79 3.13 1.41
N SER A 85 10.44 1.99 1.24
CA SER A 85 9.76 0.71 1.20
C SER A 85 9.20 0.33 2.57
N GLU A 86 8.20 -0.52 2.56
CA GLU A 86 7.49 -0.96 3.75
C GLU A 86 7.59 -2.47 3.95
N SER A 87 7.53 -2.91 5.20
CA SER A 87 7.44 -4.33 5.49
C SER A 87 6.02 -4.85 5.22
N PRO A 88 5.83 -6.18 5.02
CA PRO A 88 4.50 -6.76 4.88
C PRO A 88 3.60 -6.52 6.11
N ARG A 89 4.19 -6.28 7.27
CA ARG A 89 3.42 -6.00 8.49
C ARG A 89 2.75 -4.63 8.48
N TYR A 90 3.30 -3.69 7.73
CA TYR A 90 2.70 -2.35 7.64
C TYR A 90 1.31 -2.40 7.02
N ILE A 91 1.16 -3.05 5.87
CA ILE A 91 -0.16 -3.21 5.26
C ILE A 91 -1.07 -4.11 6.11
N GLY A 92 -0.50 -5.10 6.79
CA GLY A 92 -1.25 -5.91 7.75
C GLY A 92 -1.84 -5.07 8.89
N ARG A 93 -1.07 -4.12 9.42
CA ARG A 93 -1.56 -3.17 10.44
C ARG A 93 -2.65 -2.25 9.88
N ALA A 94 -2.54 -1.87 8.61
CA ALA A 94 -3.58 -1.10 7.92
C ALA A 94 -4.90 -1.87 7.88
N VAL A 95 -4.86 -3.14 7.52
CA VAL A 95 -6.05 -4.00 7.50
C VAL A 95 -6.67 -4.13 8.88
N VAL A 96 -5.86 -4.36 9.91
CA VAL A 96 -6.34 -4.47 11.29
C VAL A 96 -7.00 -3.17 11.76
N ALA A 97 -6.35 -2.03 11.51
CA ALA A 97 -6.88 -0.73 11.89
C ALA A 97 -8.23 -0.45 11.24
N LEU A 98 -8.33 -0.72 9.94
CA LEU A 98 -9.55 -0.53 9.18
C LEU A 98 -10.67 -1.46 9.68
N ALA A 99 -10.36 -2.74 9.87
CA ALA A 99 -11.34 -3.73 10.34
C ALA A 99 -11.84 -3.42 11.76
N SER A 100 -11.00 -2.79 12.58
CA SER A 100 -11.33 -2.43 13.97
C SER A 100 -12.07 -1.10 14.09
N ASP A 101 -12.17 -0.33 13.02
CA ASP A 101 -12.84 0.96 13.01
C ASP A 101 -14.35 0.77 12.90
N HIS A 102 -15.10 1.21 13.89
CA HIS A 102 -16.56 1.16 13.86
C HIS A 102 -17.16 2.03 12.78
N ASP A 103 -16.43 3.06 12.33
CA ASP A 103 -16.83 3.98 11.27
C ASP A 103 -16.15 3.65 9.92
N ARG A 104 -15.80 2.38 9.72
CA ARG A 104 -15.11 1.95 8.48
C ARG A 104 -15.94 2.15 7.21
N ALA A 105 -17.26 2.29 7.35
CA ALA A 105 -18.16 2.52 6.21
C ALA A 105 -17.80 3.80 5.42
N ARG A 106 -17.14 4.78 6.06
CA ARG A 106 -16.68 5.99 5.38
C ARG A 106 -15.65 5.70 4.28
N TRP A 107 -15.00 4.54 4.35
CA TRP A 107 -14.02 4.09 3.36
C TRP A 107 -14.64 3.25 2.24
N ASN A 108 -15.93 2.94 2.32
CA ASN A 108 -16.59 2.08 1.36
C ASN A 108 -16.37 2.57 -0.07
N GLN A 109 -16.13 1.65 -0.99
CA GLN A 109 -15.91 1.92 -2.40
C GLN A 109 -14.62 2.70 -2.73
N GLN A 110 -13.74 2.87 -1.76
CA GLN A 110 -12.51 3.65 -1.95
C GLN A 110 -11.30 2.77 -2.22
N SER A 111 -10.30 3.38 -2.84
CA SER A 111 -8.95 2.84 -2.99
C SER A 111 -8.01 3.71 -2.19
N VAL A 112 -7.32 3.11 -1.23
CA VAL A 112 -6.45 3.82 -0.29
C VAL A 112 -5.10 3.13 -0.19
N SER A 113 -4.06 3.89 0.19
CA SER A 113 -2.73 3.34 0.42
C SER A 113 -2.53 2.99 1.89
N SER A 114 -1.59 2.08 2.16
CA SER A 114 -1.13 1.79 3.51
C SER A 114 -0.67 3.05 4.24
N ALA A 115 0.07 3.93 3.55
CA ALA A 115 0.55 5.19 4.11
C ALA A 115 -0.58 6.15 4.49
N GLN A 116 -1.63 6.21 3.67
CA GLN A 116 -2.80 7.02 3.95
C GLN A 116 -3.51 6.54 5.21
N LEU A 117 -3.71 5.23 5.33
CA LEU A 117 -4.31 4.62 6.51
C LEU A 117 -3.44 4.77 7.76
N ALA A 118 -2.10 4.70 7.60
CA ALA A 118 -1.19 4.92 8.70
C ALA A 118 -1.32 6.33 9.29
N ARG A 119 -1.47 7.33 8.44
CA ARG A 119 -1.71 8.71 8.90
C ARG A 119 -3.05 8.85 9.60
N GLU A 120 -4.08 8.23 9.07
CA GLU A 120 -5.43 8.32 9.63
C GLU A 120 -5.52 7.62 10.98
N TYR A 121 -4.94 6.44 11.12
CA TYR A 121 -5.05 5.60 12.32
C TYR A 121 -3.85 5.69 13.26
N GLY A 122 -2.78 6.34 12.85
CA GLY A 122 -1.61 6.58 13.71
C GLY A 122 -0.71 5.37 13.95
N PHE A 123 -0.79 4.32 13.13
CA PHE A 123 0.12 3.19 13.26
C PHE A 123 1.42 3.42 12.49
N THR A 124 2.42 2.63 12.82
CA THR A 124 3.74 2.67 12.19
C THR A 124 4.09 1.30 11.61
N ASP A 125 5.16 1.25 10.81
CA ASP A 125 5.80 -0.01 10.47
C ASP A 125 6.58 -0.55 11.69
N ILE A 126 7.17 -1.72 11.55
CA ILE A 126 7.86 -2.41 12.66
C ILE A 126 9.05 -1.64 13.22
N ASP A 127 9.64 -0.76 12.42
CA ASP A 127 10.77 0.10 12.82
C ASP A 127 10.32 1.46 13.39
N GLY A 128 9.03 1.67 13.60
CA GLY A 128 8.48 2.91 14.14
C GLY A 128 8.30 4.03 13.13
N THR A 129 8.59 3.80 11.86
CA THR A 129 8.41 4.80 10.80
C THR A 129 7.03 4.69 10.14
N GLN A 130 6.66 5.71 9.37
CA GLN A 130 5.48 5.69 8.51
C GLN A 130 5.92 5.85 7.05
N PRO A 131 6.42 4.78 6.41
CA PRO A 131 6.88 4.89 5.03
C PRO A 131 5.76 5.30 4.09
N ASN A 132 6.11 6.12 3.11
CA ASN A 132 5.19 6.58 2.08
C ASN A 132 5.91 6.63 0.73
N SER A 133 5.81 5.56 -0.03
CA SER A 133 6.40 5.46 -1.37
C SER A 133 5.75 6.39 -2.39
N TRP A 134 4.58 6.92 -2.07
CA TRP A 134 3.80 7.76 -2.97
C TRP A 134 4.06 9.25 -2.76
N SER A 135 4.75 9.64 -1.69
CA SER A 135 5.05 11.04 -1.45
C SER A 135 6.04 11.55 -2.49
N ALA A 136 5.74 12.72 -3.07
CA ALA A 136 6.70 13.46 -3.87
C ALA A 136 7.87 13.93 -3.00
N HIS A 137 9.03 14.08 -3.60
CA HIS A 137 10.22 14.59 -2.95
C HIS A 137 10.10 16.08 -2.64
#